data_e12c52ad7e6e487757c2674af5d23865
#
_entry.id   e12c52ad7e6e487757c2674af5d23865
#
_cell.length_a   1.000
_cell.length_b   1.000
_cell.length_c   1.000
_cell.angle_alpha   90.00
_cell.angle_beta   90.00
_cell.angle_gamma   90.00
#
_symmetry.space_group_name_H-M   'P 1'
#
loop_
_entity.id
_entity.type
_entity.pdbx_description
1 polymer ?
#
loop_
_entity_poly.entity_id
_entity_poly.type
_entity_poly.pdbx_seq_one_letter_code
_entity_poly.pdbx_strand_id
1 'polypeptide(L)'
;MNIVINWGINCYTGWGVVGINLLAQLASDPAWHPVSAQPFDSSMLMGMDPLRYPIFQRIINESNAWVYTDECVWIDPVGNDLRRPSVCEAKLKIGRVIVEKPDLPKAFVNLASFDKLLTGSTWNQEMLEAATGKEVKVIYEGIDPSLFCPGPRSGWFCPDLFYIFASGKVEFRKAQDVVLLAFKRFVQKHSEARLVTCWNSPFADIANGYKGLCDAPLWLESNGYLNVKRWAHDNGIDADKVHDLGCFPNFVLPSVLREMDVMLAPSRVESCTSLPVKEAMACAVPVIYGLHTGMRDLGLKGLPLIHNEAISGSHEYFFPSNDIDWYESDPEEIDAQLEWVYQNREKARKQALSDSDFIRSTRTWAQHVTELKAWLKE
;
A
#
# COMPACT_ATOMS: atom_id res chain seq x y z
N MET A 1 -15.14 -21.85 12.50
CA MET A 1 -15.42 -20.48 12.96
C MET A 1 -15.72 -19.62 11.74
N ASN A 2 -16.90 -19.00 11.72
CA ASN A 2 -17.27 -18.09 10.65
C ASN A 2 -16.57 -16.75 10.84
N ILE A 3 -15.92 -16.22 9.81
CA ILE A 3 -15.26 -14.93 9.82
C ILE A 3 -15.71 -14.11 8.61
N VAL A 4 -16.22 -12.91 8.88
CA VAL A 4 -16.79 -12.03 7.86
C VAL A 4 -15.87 -10.85 7.63
N ILE A 5 -15.46 -10.65 6.38
CA ILE A 5 -14.67 -9.51 5.93
C ILE A 5 -15.61 -8.50 5.28
N ASN A 6 -15.73 -7.30 5.87
CA ASN A 6 -16.71 -6.30 5.45
C ASN A 6 -16.08 -5.15 4.64
N TRP A 7 -15.31 -5.47 3.61
CA TRP A 7 -14.84 -4.47 2.63
C TRP A 7 -14.70 -5.08 1.24
N GLY A 8 -14.62 -4.21 0.23
CA GLY A 8 -14.51 -4.63 -1.17
C GLY A 8 -13.26 -5.45 -1.46
N ILE A 9 -13.45 -6.63 -2.00
CA ILE A 9 -12.40 -7.58 -2.37
C ILE A 9 -12.04 -7.35 -3.83
N ASN A 10 -10.80 -6.96 -4.12
CA ASN A 10 -10.31 -6.75 -5.48
C ASN A 10 -8.77 -6.72 -5.53
N CYS A 11 -8.21 -6.89 -6.73
CA CYS A 11 -6.76 -6.90 -6.94
C CYS A 11 -6.15 -5.52 -7.23
N TYR A 12 -6.89 -4.41 -7.05
CA TYR A 12 -6.45 -3.06 -7.42
C TYR A 12 -6.19 -2.14 -6.25
N THR A 13 -6.80 -2.40 -5.09
CA THR A 13 -6.69 -1.54 -3.91
C THR A 13 -6.02 -2.25 -2.76
N GLY A 14 -5.34 -1.51 -1.87
CA GLY A 14 -4.69 -2.10 -0.69
C GLY A 14 -5.66 -2.91 0.17
N TRP A 15 -6.84 -2.38 0.48
CA TRP A 15 -7.89 -3.10 1.19
C TRP A 15 -8.32 -4.38 0.45
N GLY A 16 -8.51 -4.29 -0.86
CA GLY A 16 -8.89 -5.44 -1.69
C GLY A 16 -7.85 -6.55 -1.65
N VAL A 17 -6.56 -6.20 -1.80
CA VAL A 17 -5.43 -7.15 -1.73
C VAL A 17 -5.33 -7.80 -0.35
N VAL A 18 -5.50 -7.03 0.72
CA VAL A 18 -5.58 -7.58 2.09
C VAL A 18 -6.72 -8.59 2.19
N GLY A 19 -7.92 -8.24 1.73
CA GLY A 19 -9.09 -9.12 1.77
C GLY A 19 -8.88 -10.42 0.98
N ILE A 20 -8.34 -10.35 -0.24
CA ILE A 20 -8.00 -11.52 -1.06
C ILE A 20 -7.12 -12.50 -0.26
N ASN A 21 -6.04 -11.98 0.33
CA ASN A 21 -5.07 -12.83 1.00
C ASN A 21 -5.60 -13.37 2.34
N LEU A 22 -6.38 -12.59 3.09
CA LEU A 22 -7.05 -13.07 4.30
C LEU A 22 -8.02 -14.21 3.98
N LEU A 23 -8.89 -14.02 2.98
CA LEU A 23 -9.84 -15.04 2.55
C LEU A 23 -9.13 -16.34 2.14
N ALA A 24 -8.08 -16.24 1.30
CA ALA A 24 -7.34 -17.41 0.82
C ALA A 24 -6.63 -18.15 1.96
N GLN A 25 -5.94 -17.45 2.83
CA GLN A 25 -5.18 -18.06 3.93
C GLN A 25 -6.09 -18.63 5.03
N LEU A 26 -7.22 -17.98 5.32
CA LEU A 26 -8.21 -18.54 6.25
C LEU A 26 -8.88 -19.78 5.67
N ALA A 27 -9.27 -19.76 4.40
CA ALA A 27 -9.93 -20.89 3.73
C ALA A 27 -9.04 -22.12 3.52
N SER A 28 -7.72 -21.99 3.70
CA SER A 28 -6.79 -23.12 3.68
C SER A 28 -6.91 -24.04 4.91
N ASP A 29 -7.54 -23.57 5.98
CA ASP A 29 -7.76 -24.31 7.22
C ASP A 29 -9.26 -24.60 7.39
N PRO A 30 -9.69 -25.86 7.35
CA PRO A 30 -11.12 -26.24 7.39
C PRO A 30 -11.84 -25.83 8.68
N ALA A 31 -11.12 -25.47 9.73
CA ALA A 31 -11.72 -24.94 10.96
C ALA A 31 -12.26 -23.49 10.80
N TRP A 32 -11.91 -22.82 9.69
CA TRP A 32 -12.27 -21.41 9.43
C TRP A 32 -13.09 -21.31 8.14
N HIS A 33 -14.19 -20.57 8.21
CA HIS A 33 -15.09 -20.33 7.09
C HIS A 33 -15.15 -18.84 6.79
N PRO A 34 -14.18 -18.31 5.99
CA PRO A 34 -14.14 -16.91 5.64
C PRO A 34 -15.14 -16.58 4.53
N VAL A 35 -15.89 -15.50 4.71
CA VAL A 35 -16.82 -14.96 3.72
C VAL A 35 -16.63 -13.45 3.56
N SER A 36 -16.99 -12.92 2.39
CA SER A 36 -17.09 -11.49 2.15
C SER A 36 -18.52 -11.00 2.37
N ALA A 37 -18.70 -9.95 3.15
CA ALA A 37 -20.00 -9.28 3.29
C ALA A 37 -20.32 -8.37 2.10
N GLN A 38 -19.31 -8.03 1.28
CA GLN A 38 -19.48 -7.20 0.08
C GLN A 38 -19.56 -8.09 -1.16
N PRO A 39 -20.26 -7.67 -2.24
CA PRO A 39 -20.29 -8.38 -3.50
C PRO A 39 -18.88 -8.75 -3.96
N PHE A 40 -18.70 -10.02 -4.33
CA PHE A 40 -17.42 -10.55 -4.73
C PHE A 40 -17.61 -11.56 -5.88
N ASP A 41 -16.91 -11.33 -6.98
CA ASP A 41 -16.94 -12.19 -8.16
C ASP A 41 -15.55 -12.33 -8.82
N SER A 42 -15.44 -13.17 -9.83
CA SER A 42 -14.17 -13.50 -10.48
C SER A 42 -13.55 -12.31 -11.25
N SER A 43 -14.33 -11.31 -11.66
CA SER A 43 -13.80 -10.11 -12.36
C SER A 43 -12.88 -9.28 -11.47
N MET A 44 -13.04 -9.40 -10.15
CA MET A 44 -12.23 -8.72 -9.14
C MET A 44 -10.86 -9.38 -8.91
N LEU A 45 -10.59 -10.51 -9.58
CA LEU A 45 -9.37 -11.32 -9.46
C LEU A 45 -8.53 -11.31 -10.75
N MET A 46 -8.59 -10.24 -11.51
CA MET A 46 -7.88 -10.13 -12.79
C MET A 46 -6.38 -10.41 -12.64
N GLY A 47 -5.85 -11.25 -13.54
CA GLY A 47 -4.44 -11.63 -13.56
C GLY A 47 -4.04 -12.72 -12.56
N MET A 48 -5.01 -13.27 -11.81
CA MET A 48 -4.74 -14.39 -10.90
C MET A 48 -4.33 -15.65 -11.67
N ASP A 49 -3.39 -16.40 -11.11
CA ASP A 49 -3.03 -17.72 -11.60
C ASP A 49 -4.27 -18.66 -11.62
N PRO A 50 -4.61 -19.28 -12.76
CA PRO A 50 -5.73 -20.21 -12.87
C PRO A 50 -5.73 -21.34 -11.85
N LEU A 51 -4.58 -21.79 -11.38
CA LEU A 51 -4.47 -22.82 -10.35
C LEU A 51 -5.03 -22.40 -8.99
N ARG A 52 -5.20 -21.10 -8.76
CA ARG A 52 -5.80 -20.54 -7.54
C ARG A 52 -7.31 -20.34 -7.64
N TYR A 53 -7.88 -20.37 -8.85
CA TYR A 53 -9.32 -20.15 -9.05
C TYR A 53 -10.22 -21.08 -8.24
N PRO A 54 -9.95 -22.40 -8.10
CA PRO A 54 -10.85 -23.29 -7.37
C PRO A 54 -11.12 -22.86 -5.93
N ILE A 55 -10.10 -22.37 -5.20
CA ILE A 55 -10.30 -21.89 -3.83
C ILE A 55 -11.15 -20.62 -3.80
N PHE A 56 -10.91 -19.69 -4.73
CA PHE A 56 -11.68 -18.45 -4.80
C PHE A 56 -13.09 -18.67 -5.31
N GLN A 57 -13.32 -19.60 -6.24
CA GLN A 57 -14.67 -19.97 -6.66
C GLN A 57 -15.49 -20.51 -5.49
N ARG A 58 -14.88 -21.33 -4.63
CA ARG A 58 -15.53 -21.79 -3.40
C ARG A 58 -15.87 -20.62 -2.49
N ILE A 59 -14.92 -19.72 -2.20
CA ILE A 59 -15.13 -18.54 -1.33
C ILE A 59 -16.23 -17.63 -1.90
N ILE A 60 -16.26 -17.40 -3.22
CA ILE A 60 -17.29 -16.62 -3.90
C ILE A 60 -18.67 -17.27 -3.70
N ASN A 61 -18.77 -18.58 -3.94
CA ASN A 61 -20.01 -19.30 -3.77
C ASN A 61 -20.50 -19.29 -2.32
N GLU A 62 -19.60 -19.53 -1.37
CA GLU A 62 -19.89 -19.48 0.07
C GLU A 62 -20.30 -18.06 0.51
N SER A 63 -19.65 -17.01 0.03
CA SER A 63 -20.00 -15.62 0.33
C SER A 63 -21.38 -15.23 -0.23
N ASN A 64 -21.67 -15.64 -1.47
CA ASN A 64 -22.95 -15.35 -2.13
C ASN A 64 -24.13 -16.15 -1.54
N ALA A 65 -23.86 -17.33 -0.99
CA ALA A 65 -24.85 -18.19 -0.34
C ALA A 65 -24.91 -18.02 1.17
N TRP A 66 -24.01 -17.19 1.74
CA TRP A 66 -23.91 -17.03 3.18
C TRP A 66 -25.17 -16.43 3.78
N VAL A 67 -25.73 -17.13 4.76
CA VAL A 67 -26.83 -16.64 5.56
C VAL A 67 -26.25 -16.05 6.82
N TYR A 68 -26.63 -14.81 7.11
CA TYR A 68 -26.21 -14.09 8.30
C TYR A 68 -26.47 -14.90 9.58
N THR A 69 -25.48 -14.93 10.45
CA THR A 69 -25.57 -15.55 11.77
C THR A 69 -24.82 -14.71 12.79
N ASP A 70 -25.35 -14.61 14.01
CA ASP A 70 -24.72 -13.97 15.16
C ASP A 70 -23.45 -14.71 15.68
N GLU A 71 -23.30 -15.99 15.34
CA GLU A 71 -22.14 -16.81 15.67
C GLU A 71 -20.94 -16.59 14.73
N CYS A 72 -20.64 -15.32 14.39
CA CYS A 72 -19.51 -14.97 13.53
C CYS A 72 -18.57 -13.94 14.17
N VAL A 73 -17.35 -13.92 13.68
CA VAL A 73 -16.40 -12.81 13.87
C VAL A 73 -16.56 -11.85 12.73
N TRP A 74 -16.92 -10.60 13.01
CA TRP A 74 -17.12 -9.55 12.01
C TRP A 74 -15.97 -8.57 12.03
N ILE A 75 -15.28 -8.40 10.89
CA ILE A 75 -14.16 -7.48 10.76
C ILE A 75 -14.57 -6.31 9.85
N ASP A 76 -14.64 -5.12 10.43
CA ASP A 76 -14.92 -3.87 9.74
C ASP A 76 -13.63 -3.14 9.34
N PRO A 77 -13.59 -2.52 8.14
CA PRO A 77 -12.53 -1.61 7.77
C PRO A 77 -12.79 -0.26 8.44
N VAL A 78 -11.79 0.26 9.12
CA VAL A 78 -11.85 1.60 9.73
C VAL A 78 -10.71 2.44 9.18
N GLY A 79 -11.04 3.40 8.35
CA GLY A 79 -10.12 4.40 7.81
C GLY A 79 -10.16 5.71 8.58
N ASN A 80 -9.74 6.80 7.93
CA ASN A 80 -9.75 8.15 8.49
C ASN A 80 -11.16 8.67 8.87
N ASP A 81 -12.21 8.01 8.40
CA ASP A 81 -13.59 8.30 8.76
C ASP A 81 -13.97 7.83 10.19
N LEU A 82 -13.13 7.00 10.80
CA LEU A 82 -13.30 6.47 12.16
C LEU A 82 -14.75 6.01 12.42
N ARG A 83 -15.30 5.25 11.47
CA ARG A 83 -16.70 4.78 11.53
C ARG A 83 -16.96 3.88 12.73
N ARG A 84 -18.21 3.78 13.12
CA ARG A 84 -18.69 2.82 14.13
C ARG A 84 -18.72 1.40 13.55
N PRO A 85 -18.77 0.37 14.41
CA PRO A 85 -19.04 -0.99 13.98
C PRO A 85 -20.32 -1.07 13.15
N SER A 86 -20.34 -1.98 12.20
CA SER A 86 -21.54 -2.32 11.45
C SER A 86 -22.69 -2.68 12.37
N VAL A 87 -23.90 -2.25 11.97
CA VAL A 87 -25.15 -2.57 12.70
C VAL A 87 -25.54 -4.01 12.34
N CYS A 88 -24.90 -4.96 12.99
CA CYS A 88 -25.19 -6.39 12.88
C CYS A 88 -25.01 -7.02 14.26
N GLU A 89 -25.63 -8.16 14.50
CA GLU A 89 -25.27 -9.01 15.64
C GLU A 89 -24.08 -9.87 15.25
N ALA A 90 -23.08 -9.97 16.09
CA ALA A 90 -21.90 -10.80 15.88
C ALA A 90 -21.33 -11.20 17.25
N LYS A 91 -20.73 -12.38 17.31
CA LYS A 91 -20.05 -12.84 18.51
C LYS A 91 -18.85 -11.95 18.88
N LEU A 92 -18.19 -11.40 17.88
CA LEU A 92 -17.03 -10.50 18.06
C LEU A 92 -16.98 -9.51 16.92
N LYS A 93 -16.93 -8.21 17.23
CA LYS A 93 -16.76 -7.10 16.28
C LYS A 93 -15.37 -6.54 16.38
N ILE A 94 -14.63 -6.61 15.28
CA ILE A 94 -13.24 -6.17 15.20
C ILE A 94 -13.15 -4.97 14.28
N GLY A 95 -12.52 -3.90 14.75
CA GLY A 95 -12.08 -2.80 13.91
C GLY A 95 -10.67 -3.05 13.38
N ARG A 96 -10.51 -3.26 12.07
CA ARG A 96 -9.22 -3.15 11.42
C ARG A 96 -8.97 -1.69 11.09
N VAL A 97 -8.13 -1.04 11.90
CA VAL A 97 -7.97 0.42 11.87
C VAL A 97 -6.70 0.80 11.13
N ILE A 98 -6.86 1.62 10.09
CA ILE A 98 -5.78 2.17 9.26
C ILE A 98 -6.03 3.67 9.12
N VAL A 99 -5.32 4.48 9.92
CA VAL A 99 -5.54 5.93 10.03
C VAL A 99 -4.23 6.67 9.74
N GLU A 100 -4.30 7.65 8.86
CA GLU A 100 -3.19 8.52 8.51
C GLU A 100 -3.33 9.95 9.11
N LYS A 101 -4.48 10.26 9.71
CA LYS A 101 -4.81 11.59 10.26
C LYS A 101 -4.94 11.52 11.77
N PRO A 102 -3.91 11.91 12.55
CA PRO A 102 -3.97 11.83 14.00
C PRO A 102 -4.90 12.87 14.66
N ASP A 103 -5.43 13.82 13.91
CA ASP A 103 -6.14 15.02 14.42
C ASP A 103 -7.67 14.90 14.52
N LEU A 104 -8.23 13.69 14.59
CA LEU A 104 -9.68 13.46 14.69
C LEU A 104 -10.15 13.02 16.08
N PRO A 105 -9.80 13.71 17.19
CA PRO A 105 -10.02 13.19 18.56
C PRO A 105 -11.48 12.90 18.88
N LYS A 106 -12.43 13.66 18.33
CA LYS A 106 -13.87 13.46 18.61
C LYS A 106 -14.45 12.19 17.98
N ALA A 107 -13.88 11.71 16.89
CA ALA A 107 -14.36 10.52 16.20
C ALA A 107 -13.76 9.23 16.77
N PHE A 108 -12.66 9.29 17.52
CA PHE A 108 -12.05 8.11 18.17
C PHE A 108 -13.00 7.42 19.15
N VAL A 109 -13.99 8.14 19.73
CA VAL A 109 -15.03 7.54 20.56
C VAL A 109 -15.79 6.42 19.86
N ASN A 110 -15.88 6.45 18.54
CA ASN A 110 -16.54 5.40 17.76
C ASN A 110 -15.81 4.06 17.88
N LEU A 111 -14.49 4.08 18.06
CA LEU A 111 -13.67 2.87 18.20
C LEU A 111 -13.93 2.15 19.53
N ALA A 112 -14.44 2.86 20.54
CA ALA A 112 -14.80 2.27 21.82
C ALA A 112 -15.90 1.19 21.68
N SER A 113 -16.70 1.24 20.63
CA SER A 113 -17.79 0.30 20.36
C SER A 113 -17.36 -1.01 19.68
N PHE A 114 -16.10 -1.14 19.28
CA PHE A 114 -15.55 -2.42 18.84
C PHE A 114 -15.10 -3.26 20.03
N ASP A 115 -15.25 -4.57 19.95
CA ASP A 115 -14.77 -5.49 20.99
C ASP A 115 -13.24 -5.53 21.01
N LYS A 116 -12.63 -5.64 19.83
CA LYS A 116 -11.19 -5.66 19.62
C LYS A 116 -10.77 -4.72 18.49
N LEU A 117 -9.56 -4.18 18.60
CA LEU A 117 -8.95 -3.34 17.55
C LEU A 117 -7.65 -3.96 17.07
N LEU A 118 -7.40 -3.92 15.77
CA LEU A 118 -6.13 -4.30 15.18
C LEU A 118 -5.66 -3.27 14.14
N THR A 119 -4.37 -3.13 14.01
CA THR A 119 -3.70 -2.27 13.02
C THR A 119 -2.48 -2.94 12.42
N GLY A 120 -1.84 -2.28 11.45
CA GLY A 120 -0.70 -2.83 10.70
C GLY A 120 0.66 -2.21 11.04
N SER A 121 0.76 -1.35 12.06
CA SER A 121 2.03 -0.75 12.49
C SER A 121 2.03 -0.35 13.95
N THR A 122 3.24 -0.26 14.54
CA THR A 122 3.43 0.25 15.90
C THR A 122 3.10 1.73 16.01
N TRP A 123 3.35 2.53 14.96
CA TRP A 123 2.97 3.94 14.94
C TRP A 123 1.44 4.12 15.05
N ASN A 124 0.67 3.36 14.29
CA ASN A 124 -0.80 3.43 14.36
C ASN A 124 -1.30 2.90 15.71
N GLN A 125 -0.67 1.85 16.28
CA GLN A 125 -0.99 1.33 17.61
C GLN A 125 -0.85 2.43 18.67
N GLU A 126 0.32 3.06 18.75
CA GLU A 126 0.62 4.11 19.73
C GLU A 126 -0.40 5.24 19.69
N MET A 127 -0.72 5.71 18.48
CA MET A 127 -1.71 6.76 18.27
C MET A 127 -3.12 6.33 18.72
N LEU A 128 -3.54 5.12 18.35
CA LEU A 128 -4.88 4.60 18.66
C LEU A 128 -5.04 4.30 20.15
N GLU A 129 -4.05 3.74 20.80
CA GLU A 129 -4.04 3.48 22.25
C GLU A 129 -4.09 4.77 23.04
N ALA A 130 -3.29 5.77 22.65
CA ALA A 130 -3.32 7.10 23.27
C ALA A 130 -4.69 7.79 23.12
N ALA A 131 -5.34 7.62 21.96
CA ALA A 131 -6.61 8.27 21.68
C ALA A 131 -7.83 7.56 22.28
N THR A 132 -7.78 6.24 22.45
CA THR A 132 -8.93 5.40 22.85
C THR A 132 -8.83 4.82 24.26
N GLY A 133 -7.61 4.69 24.80
CA GLY A 133 -7.34 3.95 26.03
C GLY A 133 -7.56 2.43 25.90
N LYS A 134 -7.80 1.92 24.69
CA LYS A 134 -7.98 0.48 24.39
C LYS A 134 -6.67 -0.13 23.91
N GLU A 135 -6.45 -1.38 24.26
CA GLU A 135 -5.39 -2.19 23.65
C GLU A 135 -5.65 -2.36 22.15
N VAL A 136 -4.61 -2.17 21.36
CA VAL A 136 -4.65 -2.30 19.89
C VAL A 136 -3.61 -3.32 19.45
N LYS A 137 -4.04 -4.40 18.84
CA LYS A 137 -3.14 -5.44 18.34
C LYS A 137 -2.45 -4.98 17.06
N VAL A 138 -1.13 -5.10 17.00
CA VAL A 138 -0.38 -4.97 15.73
C VAL A 138 -0.28 -6.34 15.07
N ILE A 139 -0.76 -6.45 13.83
CA ILE A 139 -0.53 -7.59 12.95
C ILE A 139 -0.08 -7.04 11.61
N TYR A 140 1.20 -7.21 11.27
CA TYR A 140 1.78 -6.67 10.06
C TYR A 140 1.17 -7.28 8.81
N GLU A 141 0.84 -6.44 7.82
CA GLU A 141 0.43 -6.89 6.50
C GLU A 141 1.54 -7.69 5.83
N GLY A 142 1.15 -8.74 5.12
CA GLY A 142 2.06 -9.65 4.46
C GLY A 142 2.25 -9.40 2.97
N ILE A 143 3.07 -10.24 2.37
CA ILE A 143 3.15 -10.48 0.92
C ILE A 143 2.88 -11.97 0.65
N ASP A 144 2.56 -12.31 -0.58
CA ASP A 144 2.56 -13.69 -1.05
C ASP A 144 3.96 -14.02 -1.63
N PRO A 145 4.79 -14.80 -0.92
CA PRO A 145 6.17 -15.06 -1.34
C PRO A 145 6.28 -16.00 -2.56
N SER A 146 5.18 -16.64 -2.98
CA SER A 146 5.14 -17.43 -4.21
C SER A 146 4.88 -16.57 -5.44
N LEU A 147 4.33 -15.36 -5.25
CA LEU A 147 4.04 -14.38 -6.28
C LEU A 147 5.15 -13.32 -6.34
N PHE A 148 5.39 -12.68 -5.19
CA PHE A 148 6.42 -11.65 -5.03
C PHE A 148 7.73 -12.30 -4.58
N CYS A 149 8.60 -12.56 -5.55
CA CYS A 149 9.91 -13.17 -5.34
C CYS A 149 10.90 -12.68 -6.40
N PRO A 150 12.20 -12.76 -6.13
CA PRO A 150 13.22 -12.50 -7.14
C PRO A 150 13.05 -13.38 -8.37
N GLY A 151 13.36 -12.86 -9.53
CA GLY A 151 13.26 -13.58 -10.79
C GLY A 151 14.05 -12.88 -11.90
N PRO A 152 14.21 -13.56 -13.05
CA PRO A 152 14.86 -12.96 -14.20
C PRO A 152 14.00 -11.81 -14.76
N ARG A 153 14.64 -10.86 -15.43
CA ARG A 153 13.96 -9.89 -16.29
C ARG A 153 13.34 -10.62 -17.49
N SER A 154 12.20 -10.16 -17.93
CA SER A 154 11.47 -10.76 -19.07
C SER A 154 12.13 -10.48 -20.42
N GLY A 155 12.94 -9.41 -20.48
CA GLY A 155 13.52 -8.88 -21.70
C GLY A 155 12.57 -8.02 -22.55
N TRP A 156 11.39 -7.70 -22.01
CA TRP A 156 10.44 -6.78 -22.67
C TRP A 156 10.84 -5.30 -22.52
N PHE A 157 11.65 -5.01 -21.52
CA PHE A 157 12.15 -3.68 -21.23
C PHE A 157 13.58 -3.54 -21.77
N CYS A 158 13.90 -2.36 -22.32
CA CYS A 158 15.22 -2.10 -22.86
C CYS A 158 16.30 -2.14 -21.77
N PRO A 159 17.32 -3.01 -21.86
CA PRO A 159 18.31 -3.17 -20.80
C PRO A 159 19.23 -1.95 -20.63
N ASP A 160 19.32 -1.10 -21.65
CA ASP A 160 20.17 0.10 -21.64
C ASP A 160 19.52 1.28 -20.89
N LEU A 161 18.24 1.15 -20.54
CA LEU A 161 17.49 2.18 -19.79
C LEU A 161 17.59 1.93 -18.28
N PHE A 162 17.33 2.98 -17.51
CA PHE A 162 17.22 2.93 -16.05
C PHE A 162 15.80 3.20 -15.62
N TYR A 163 15.16 2.22 -15.00
CA TYR A 163 13.75 2.28 -14.65
C TYR A 163 13.54 2.56 -13.16
N ILE A 164 12.92 3.71 -12.87
CA ILE A 164 12.47 4.11 -11.54
C ILE A 164 10.98 3.81 -11.44
N PHE A 165 10.59 3.01 -10.46
CA PHE A 165 9.20 2.66 -10.20
C PHE A 165 8.61 3.51 -9.09
N ALA A 166 7.35 3.93 -9.23
CA ALA A 166 6.59 4.56 -8.16
C ALA A 166 5.12 4.12 -8.22
N SER A 167 4.53 3.82 -7.07
CA SER A 167 3.17 3.29 -6.99
C SER A 167 2.39 3.90 -5.82
N GLY A 168 1.06 3.89 -5.95
CA GLY A 168 0.12 4.32 -4.94
C GLY A 168 -0.98 5.22 -5.50
N LYS A 169 -2.11 5.31 -4.80
CA LYS A 169 -3.15 6.29 -5.13
C LYS A 169 -2.55 7.69 -5.13
N VAL A 170 -2.96 8.53 -6.06
CA VAL A 170 -2.52 9.93 -6.05
C VAL A 170 -3.21 10.65 -4.89
N GLU A 171 -2.42 10.95 -3.89
CA GLU A 171 -2.81 11.65 -2.67
C GLU A 171 -1.61 12.42 -2.13
N PHE A 172 -1.83 13.57 -1.49
CA PHE A 172 -0.75 14.38 -0.92
C PHE A 172 0.19 13.57 -0.02
N ARG A 173 -0.37 12.65 0.78
CA ARG A 173 0.39 11.78 1.68
C ARG A 173 1.36 10.81 0.98
N LYS A 174 1.12 10.49 -0.29
CA LYS A 174 1.95 9.55 -1.09
C LYS A 174 3.11 10.24 -1.82
N ALA A 175 3.15 11.58 -1.77
CA ALA A 175 4.27 12.39 -2.28
C ALA A 175 4.64 12.15 -3.75
N GLN A 176 3.64 11.94 -4.64
CA GLN A 176 3.90 11.80 -6.08
C GLN A 176 4.55 13.05 -6.69
N ASP A 177 4.25 14.23 -6.17
CA ASP A 177 4.90 15.49 -6.50
C ASP A 177 6.41 15.46 -6.22
N VAL A 178 6.82 14.92 -5.07
CA VAL A 178 8.23 14.73 -4.70
C VAL A 178 8.91 13.76 -5.66
N VAL A 179 8.24 12.63 -5.98
CA VAL A 179 8.74 11.66 -6.98
C VAL A 179 8.95 12.32 -8.32
N LEU A 180 7.97 13.11 -8.78
CA LEU A 180 8.04 13.78 -10.09
C LEU A 180 9.21 14.78 -10.14
N LEU A 181 9.39 15.58 -9.09
CA LEU A 181 10.48 16.56 -8.99
C LEU A 181 11.86 15.89 -8.86
N ALA A 182 11.98 14.80 -8.10
CA ALA A 182 13.21 14.02 -8.03
C ALA A 182 13.55 13.41 -9.40
N PHE A 183 12.55 12.82 -10.07
CA PHE A 183 12.76 12.30 -11.42
C PHE A 183 13.15 13.40 -12.42
N LYS A 184 12.55 14.61 -12.34
CA LYS A 184 12.92 15.75 -13.18
C LYS A 184 14.41 16.09 -13.05
N ARG A 185 14.93 16.17 -11.82
CA ARG A 185 16.35 16.44 -11.57
C ARG A 185 17.25 15.31 -12.05
N PHE A 186 16.80 14.07 -11.84
CA PHE A 186 17.56 12.88 -12.21
C PHE A 186 17.66 12.70 -13.73
N VAL A 187 16.55 12.83 -14.48
CA VAL A 187 16.53 12.63 -15.94
C VAL A 187 17.29 13.71 -16.72
N GLN A 188 17.52 14.90 -16.10
CA GLN A 188 18.39 15.93 -16.69
C GLN A 188 19.86 15.52 -16.71
N LYS A 189 20.29 14.65 -15.76
CA LYS A 189 21.65 14.10 -15.70
C LYS A 189 21.76 12.76 -16.46
N HIS A 190 20.69 11.97 -16.48
CA HIS A 190 20.64 10.61 -16.99
C HIS A 190 19.48 10.45 -17.96
N SER A 191 19.72 10.80 -19.23
CA SER A 191 18.69 10.84 -20.28
C SER A 191 18.06 9.47 -20.60
N GLU A 192 18.72 8.38 -20.23
CA GLU A 192 18.23 7.00 -20.33
C GLU A 192 17.25 6.62 -19.20
N ALA A 193 17.07 7.46 -18.18
CA ALA A 193 16.13 7.20 -17.11
C ALA A 193 14.66 7.22 -17.61
N ARG A 194 13.86 6.33 -17.03
CA ARG A 194 12.40 6.25 -17.26
C ARG A 194 11.69 6.14 -15.91
N LEU A 195 10.59 6.87 -15.77
CA LEU A 195 9.69 6.74 -14.64
C LEU A 195 8.53 5.83 -15.04
N VAL A 196 8.34 4.75 -14.31
CA VAL A 196 7.21 3.82 -14.46
C VAL A 196 6.28 3.99 -13.27
N THR A 197 5.03 4.32 -13.51
CA THR A 197 4.08 4.62 -12.43
C THR A 197 2.85 3.71 -12.44
N CYS A 198 2.29 3.45 -11.26
CA CYS A 198 0.96 2.91 -11.05
C CYS A 198 0.19 3.92 -10.18
N TRP A 199 -0.11 5.09 -10.76
CA TRP A 199 -0.65 6.23 -10.02
C TRP A 199 -2.15 6.45 -10.20
N ASN A 200 -2.76 5.76 -11.11
CA ASN A 200 -4.21 5.86 -11.28
C ASN A 200 -4.94 5.15 -10.13
N SER A 201 -6.12 5.65 -9.80
CA SER A 201 -6.92 5.20 -8.67
C SER A 201 -8.38 5.06 -9.10
N PRO A 202 -9.14 4.08 -8.57
CA PRO A 202 -10.59 4.07 -8.72
C PRO A 202 -11.27 5.29 -8.08
N PHE A 203 -10.53 6.09 -7.30
CA PHE A 203 -10.96 7.35 -6.71
C PHE A 203 -10.26 8.54 -7.38
N ALA A 204 -10.19 8.55 -8.71
CA ALA A 204 -9.43 9.53 -9.49
C ALA A 204 -9.89 10.98 -9.24
N ASP A 205 -11.16 11.19 -8.93
CA ASP A 205 -11.71 12.52 -8.59
C ASP A 205 -11.00 13.19 -7.40
N ILE A 206 -10.51 12.40 -6.43
CA ILE A 206 -9.79 12.92 -5.27
C ILE A 206 -8.46 13.58 -5.66
N ALA A 207 -7.86 13.10 -6.76
CA ALA A 207 -6.59 13.61 -7.27
C ALA A 207 -6.75 14.75 -8.27
N ASN A 208 -7.98 15.10 -8.65
CA ASN A 208 -8.23 16.16 -9.62
C ASN A 208 -7.79 17.52 -9.06
N GLY A 209 -6.90 18.19 -9.78
CA GLY A 209 -6.30 19.46 -9.32
C GLY A 209 -5.13 19.30 -8.34
N TYR A 210 -4.72 18.08 -8.04
CA TYR A 210 -3.56 17.84 -7.15
C TYR A 210 -2.29 18.48 -7.73
N LYS A 211 -1.64 19.29 -6.95
CA LYS A 211 -0.42 20.00 -7.33
C LYS A 211 0.78 19.61 -6.46
N GLY A 212 0.61 19.59 -5.14
CA GLY A 212 1.71 19.43 -4.18
C GLY A 212 2.79 20.49 -4.40
N LEU A 213 4.04 20.08 -4.48
CA LEU A 213 5.21 20.94 -4.72
C LEU A 213 5.46 21.22 -6.22
N CYS A 214 4.68 20.64 -7.12
CA CYS A 214 4.80 20.87 -8.56
C CYS A 214 4.29 22.25 -8.98
N ASP A 215 4.73 22.74 -10.15
CA ASP A 215 4.26 24.01 -10.71
C ASP A 215 2.85 23.90 -11.31
N ALA A 216 2.58 22.81 -12.04
CA ALA A 216 1.31 22.54 -12.68
C ALA A 216 0.55 21.41 -11.98
N PRO A 217 -0.81 21.49 -11.91
CA PRO A 217 -1.63 20.46 -11.28
C PRO A 217 -1.90 19.27 -12.20
N LEU A 218 -2.20 18.13 -11.57
CA LEU A 218 -2.70 16.93 -12.24
C LEU A 218 -4.21 17.07 -12.49
N TRP A 219 -4.65 16.77 -13.70
CA TRP A 219 -6.05 16.87 -14.09
C TRP A 219 -6.66 15.53 -14.46
N LEU A 220 -7.93 15.40 -14.11
CA LEU A 220 -8.80 14.32 -14.57
C LEU A 220 -9.24 14.62 -16.00
N GLU A 221 -9.11 13.66 -16.89
CA GLU A 221 -9.60 13.77 -18.26
C GLU A 221 -11.08 13.37 -18.37
N SER A 222 -11.69 13.72 -19.50
CA SER A 222 -13.10 13.42 -19.79
C SER A 222 -13.44 11.93 -19.80
N ASN A 223 -12.44 11.06 -19.97
CA ASN A 223 -12.58 9.60 -19.90
C ASN A 223 -12.51 9.05 -18.46
N GLY A 224 -12.37 9.90 -17.45
CA GLY A 224 -12.29 9.52 -16.05
C GLY A 224 -10.91 9.07 -15.56
N TYR A 225 -9.87 9.23 -16.38
CA TYR A 225 -8.49 8.87 -16.01
C TYR A 225 -7.64 10.11 -15.73
N LEU A 226 -6.67 9.95 -14.82
CA LEU A 226 -5.65 10.96 -14.55
C LEU A 226 -4.61 10.94 -15.68
N ASN A 227 -4.27 12.11 -16.22
CA ASN A 227 -3.24 12.21 -17.24
C ASN A 227 -1.85 12.47 -16.63
N VAL A 228 -1.23 11.43 -16.13
CA VAL A 228 0.10 11.48 -15.51
C VAL A 228 1.18 11.97 -16.46
N LYS A 229 1.14 11.55 -17.74
CA LYS A 229 2.09 11.99 -18.76
C LYS A 229 1.99 13.49 -19.01
N ARG A 230 0.78 14.03 -19.09
CA ARG A 230 0.56 15.46 -19.22
C ARG A 230 1.03 16.22 -17.99
N TRP A 231 0.74 15.70 -16.80
CA TRP A 231 1.24 16.30 -15.56
C TRP A 231 2.77 16.40 -15.54
N ALA A 232 3.46 15.34 -15.96
CA ALA A 232 4.90 15.34 -16.13
C ALA A 232 5.37 16.40 -17.13
N HIS A 233 4.74 16.46 -18.30
CA HIS A 233 5.04 17.44 -19.36
C HIS A 233 4.85 18.88 -18.87
N ASP A 234 3.71 19.17 -18.24
CA ASP A 234 3.37 20.50 -17.76
C ASP A 234 4.32 20.97 -16.60
N ASN A 235 5.04 20.01 -15.99
CA ASN A 235 6.10 20.26 -15.01
C ASN A 235 7.53 20.15 -15.60
N GLY A 236 7.68 20.17 -16.92
CA GLY A 236 8.95 20.24 -17.63
C GLY A 236 9.71 18.92 -17.73
N ILE A 237 8.99 17.80 -17.75
CA ILE A 237 9.52 16.46 -18.02
C ILE A 237 8.98 16.00 -19.36
N ASP A 238 9.85 15.47 -20.25
CA ASP A 238 9.43 14.86 -21.50
C ASP A 238 8.46 13.70 -21.22
N ALA A 239 7.25 13.77 -21.78
CA ALA A 239 6.18 12.78 -21.59
C ALA A 239 6.60 11.36 -22.00
N ASP A 240 7.55 11.22 -22.95
CA ASP A 240 8.07 9.93 -23.39
C ASP A 240 9.00 9.27 -22.36
N LYS A 241 9.41 10.01 -21.34
CA LYS A 241 10.19 9.50 -20.21
C LYS A 241 9.30 8.89 -19.12
N VAL A 242 7.97 9.05 -19.19
CA VAL A 242 7.02 8.59 -18.18
C VAL A 242 6.08 7.54 -18.76
N HIS A 243 6.02 6.39 -18.10
CA HIS A 243 5.15 5.27 -18.47
C HIS A 243 4.18 4.98 -17.31
N ASP A 244 2.97 5.56 -17.39
CA ASP A 244 1.94 5.26 -16.39
C ASP A 244 1.17 4.01 -16.78
N LEU A 245 1.16 3.02 -15.89
CA LEU A 245 0.43 1.76 -16.03
C LEU A 245 -1.02 1.89 -15.54
N GLY A 246 -1.36 3.03 -14.95
CA GLY A 246 -2.69 3.27 -14.41
C GLY A 246 -3.03 2.37 -13.22
N CYS A 247 -4.28 1.91 -13.20
CA CYS A 247 -4.77 0.97 -12.18
C CYS A 247 -4.38 -0.45 -12.60
N PHE A 248 -3.34 -0.99 -12.00
CA PHE A 248 -2.71 -2.24 -12.42
C PHE A 248 -3.01 -3.39 -11.44
N PRO A 249 -3.38 -4.60 -11.92
CA PRO A 249 -3.72 -5.71 -11.04
C PRO A 249 -2.51 -6.20 -10.24
N ASN A 250 -2.69 -6.40 -8.94
CA ASN A 250 -1.61 -6.82 -8.03
C ASN A 250 -0.95 -8.16 -8.45
N PHE A 251 -1.74 -9.10 -8.99
CA PHE A 251 -1.24 -10.42 -9.39
C PHE A 251 -0.21 -10.39 -10.54
N VAL A 252 -0.22 -9.36 -11.37
CA VAL A 252 0.73 -9.23 -12.49
C VAL A 252 1.84 -8.21 -12.21
N LEU A 253 1.75 -7.49 -11.10
CA LEU A 253 2.75 -6.50 -10.69
C LEU A 253 4.17 -7.06 -10.55
N PRO A 254 4.42 -8.31 -10.08
CA PRO A 254 5.77 -8.85 -9.98
C PRO A 254 6.52 -8.89 -11.30
N SER A 255 5.84 -9.07 -12.43
CA SER A 255 6.47 -9.05 -13.76
C SER A 255 7.01 -7.66 -14.12
N VAL A 256 6.34 -6.61 -13.67
CA VAL A 256 6.81 -5.22 -13.83
C VAL A 256 7.95 -4.93 -12.84
N LEU A 257 7.79 -5.29 -11.56
CA LEU A 257 8.78 -5.01 -10.52
C LEU A 257 10.16 -5.62 -10.85
N ARG A 258 10.18 -6.83 -11.40
CA ARG A 258 11.46 -7.49 -11.78
C ARG A 258 12.24 -6.76 -12.85
N GLU A 259 11.59 -5.89 -13.62
CA GLU A 259 12.23 -5.04 -14.65
C GLU A 259 12.83 -3.75 -14.06
N MET A 260 12.43 -3.35 -12.87
CA MET A 260 12.80 -2.06 -12.28
C MET A 260 14.20 -2.08 -11.69
N ASP A 261 14.90 -0.96 -11.79
CA ASP A 261 16.21 -0.76 -11.17
C ASP A 261 16.09 -0.25 -9.73
N VAL A 262 15.05 0.54 -9.45
CA VAL A 262 14.78 1.09 -8.12
C VAL A 262 13.30 1.45 -7.99
N MET A 263 12.75 1.36 -6.78
CA MET A 263 11.47 1.96 -6.42
C MET A 263 11.71 3.20 -5.57
N LEU A 264 10.98 4.28 -5.86
CA LEU A 264 10.97 5.51 -5.08
C LEU A 264 9.60 5.70 -4.42
N ALA A 265 9.57 5.72 -3.09
CA ALA A 265 8.37 5.80 -2.26
C ALA A 265 8.54 6.76 -1.07
N PRO A 266 8.76 8.07 -1.29
CA PRO A 266 9.01 9.06 -0.24
C PRO A 266 7.70 9.55 0.39
N SER A 267 6.78 8.62 0.71
CA SER A 267 5.46 8.97 1.26
C SER A 267 5.59 9.84 2.50
N ARG A 268 4.76 10.89 2.62
CA ARG A 268 4.72 11.79 3.78
C ARG A 268 4.14 11.14 5.03
N VAL A 269 3.32 10.13 4.85
CA VAL A 269 2.79 9.26 5.92
C VAL A 269 2.35 7.93 5.35
N GLU A 270 2.62 6.88 6.10
CA GLU A 270 2.06 5.54 5.90
C GLU A 270 1.51 5.04 7.23
N SER A 271 0.25 4.64 7.23
CA SER A 271 -0.39 4.03 8.41
C SER A 271 0.15 2.64 8.74
N CYS A 272 0.62 1.93 7.72
CA CYS A 272 1.21 0.59 7.81
C CYS A 272 2.55 0.56 7.06
N THR A 273 3.14 -0.63 6.93
CA THR A 273 4.43 -0.82 6.25
C THR A 273 4.34 -0.85 4.72
N SER A 274 3.39 -0.17 4.12
CA SER A 274 3.17 -0.03 2.66
C SER A 274 3.28 -1.34 1.86
N LEU A 275 2.17 -1.83 1.31
CA LEU A 275 2.17 -3.04 0.47
C LEU A 275 3.11 -2.91 -0.73
N PRO A 276 3.05 -1.84 -1.56
CA PRO A 276 3.93 -1.72 -2.72
C PRO A 276 5.42 -1.76 -2.39
N VAL A 277 5.82 -1.18 -1.26
CA VAL A 277 7.22 -1.20 -0.79
C VAL A 277 7.65 -2.63 -0.46
N LYS A 278 6.85 -3.37 0.32
CA LYS A 278 7.14 -4.78 0.65
C LYS A 278 7.15 -5.67 -0.59
N GLU A 279 6.24 -5.45 -1.52
CA GLU A 279 6.14 -6.18 -2.79
C GLU A 279 7.37 -5.95 -3.67
N ALA A 280 7.85 -4.71 -3.77
CA ALA A 280 9.08 -4.39 -4.48
C ALA A 280 10.32 -5.00 -3.81
N MET A 281 10.45 -4.86 -2.49
CA MET A 281 11.53 -5.51 -1.73
C MET A 281 11.50 -7.03 -1.92
N ALA A 282 10.32 -7.66 -1.86
CA ALA A 282 10.18 -9.11 -2.07
C ALA A 282 10.63 -9.56 -3.46
N CYS A 283 10.50 -8.70 -4.49
CA CYS A 283 11.01 -8.93 -5.84
C CYS A 283 12.52 -8.60 -6.00
N ALA A 284 13.21 -8.27 -4.92
CA ALA A 284 14.63 -7.83 -4.89
C ALA A 284 14.84 -6.54 -5.71
N VAL A 285 13.91 -5.61 -5.67
CA VAL A 285 14.08 -4.25 -6.17
C VAL A 285 14.64 -3.40 -5.05
N PRO A 286 15.72 -2.62 -5.26
CA PRO A 286 16.15 -1.59 -4.32
C PRO A 286 15.02 -0.59 -4.07
N VAL A 287 14.71 -0.27 -2.80
CA VAL A 287 13.59 0.62 -2.48
C VAL A 287 14.07 1.80 -1.64
N ILE A 288 13.88 3.01 -2.16
CA ILE A 288 14.10 4.29 -1.46
C ILE A 288 12.76 4.71 -0.85
N TYR A 289 12.71 4.91 0.48
CA TYR A 289 11.44 5.23 1.18
C TYR A 289 11.69 6.06 2.44
N GLY A 290 10.70 6.87 2.86
CA GLY A 290 10.78 7.65 4.10
C GLY A 290 10.72 6.76 5.35
N LEU A 291 11.72 6.85 6.24
CA LEU A 291 11.80 6.07 7.48
C LEU A 291 11.09 6.79 8.63
N HIS A 292 9.79 6.88 8.55
CA HIS A 292 8.93 7.49 9.58
C HIS A 292 7.55 6.82 9.61
N THR A 293 6.71 7.21 10.54
CA THR A 293 5.33 6.71 10.74
C THR A 293 5.28 5.17 10.69
N GLY A 294 4.34 4.56 10.01
CA GLY A 294 4.25 3.10 9.90
C GLY A 294 5.43 2.44 9.20
N MET A 295 6.18 3.17 8.36
CA MET A 295 7.34 2.65 7.65
C MET A 295 8.54 2.35 8.57
N ARG A 296 8.60 2.95 9.77
CA ARG A 296 9.65 2.67 10.77
C ARG A 296 9.74 1.18 11.14
N ASP A 297 8.64 0.45 11.00
CA ASP A 297 8.57 -0.98 11.32
C ASP A 297 9.28 -1.89 10.28
N LEU A 298 9.75 -1.32 9.16
CA LEU A 298 10.67 -1.99 8.24
C LEU A 298 12.14 -1.90 8.71
N GLY A 299 12.44 -1.02 9.67
CA GLY A 299 13.79 -0.78 10.14
C GLY A 299 14.70 -0.22 9.04
N LEU A 300 15.96 -0.64 9.04
CA LEU A 300 16.94 -0.19 8.05
C LEU A 300 17.05 -1.13 6.84
N LYS A 301 15.94 -1.75 6.43
CA LYS A 301 15.88 -2.54 5.20
C LYS A 301 15.65 -1.62 4.00
N GLY A 302 16.18 -2.01 2.83
CA GLY A 302 16.15 -1.14 1.65
C GLY A 302 17.13 0.04 1.75
N LEU A 303 16.72 1.19 1.23
CA LEU A 303 17.44 2.45 1.22
C LEU A 303 16.57 3.52 1.93
N PRO A 304 16.51 3.49 3.26
CA PRO A 304 15.67 4.42 4.01
C PRO A 304 16.18 5.85 3.92
N LEU A 305 15.26 6.79 3.73
CA LEU A 305 15.49 8.22 3.87
C LEU A 305 15.35 8.57 5.35
N ILE A 306 16.42 9.00 5.97
CA ILE A 306 16.49 9.26 7.41
C ILE A 306 16.41 10.75 7.75
N HIS A 307 16.69 11.63 6.79
CA HIS A 307 16.52 13.06 6.94
C HIS A 307 15.11 13.45 6.51
N ASN A 308 14.23 13.58 7.50
CA ASN A 308 12.82 13.90 7.29
C ASN A 308 12.44 15.09 8.16
N GLU A 309 11.79 16.08 7.58
CA GLU A 309 11.30 17.26 8.30
C GLU A 309 9.79 17.14 8.54
N ALA A 310 9.36 17.47 9.76
CA ALA A 310 7.94 17.49 10.08
C ALA A 310 7.24 18.59 9.24
N ILE A 311 6.14 18.23 8.62
CA ILE A 311 5.34 19.18 7.84
C ILE A 311 4.58 20.07 8.83
N SER A 312 4.87 21.38 8.80
CA SER A 312 4.16 22.39 9.59
C SER A 312 3.18 23.17 8.71
N GLY A 313 1.94 23.33 9.18
CA GLY A 313 0.93 24.19 8.56
C GLY A 313 -0.22 23.48 7.87
N SER A 314 -1.32 24.20 7.71
CA SER A 314 -2.50 23.75 6.98
C SER A 314 -2.21 23.72 5.48
N HIS A 315 -2.04 22.53 4.90
CA HIS A 315 -2.24 22.39 3.47
C HIS A 315 -3.75 22.49 3.19
N GLU A 316 -4.17 23.61 2.59
CA GLU A 316 -5.59 23.99 2.37
C GLU A 316 -6.47 22.88 1.76
N TYR A 317 -5.88 21.90 1.08
CA TYR A 317 -6.62 20.85 0.40
C TYR A 317 -6.91 19.60 1.25
N PHE A 318 -6.23 19.39 2.41
CA PHE A 318 -6.33 18.09 3.08
C PHE A 318 -6.49 18.14 4.61
N PHE A 319 -6.03 19.20 5.32
CA PHE A 319 -6.10 19.21 6.78
C PHE A 319 -6.28 20.62 7.38
N PRO A 320 -7.25 20.81 8.27
CA PRO A 320 -7.47 22.07 8.97
C PRO A 320 -6.60 22.24 10.23
N SER A 321 -5.69 21.33 10.58
CA SER A 321 -4.94 21.40 11.84
C SER A 321 -3.43 21.58 11.62
N ASN A 322 -2.79 22.26 12.60
CA ASN A 322 -1.37 22.57 12.58
C ASN A 322 -0.48 21.44 13.18
N ASP A 323 -1.10 20.39 13.74
CA ASP A 323 -0.42 19.30 14.44
C ASP A 323 -0.55 18.01 13.66
N ILE A 324 0.12 17.92 12.50
CA ILE A 324 0.14 16.73 11.66
C ILE A 324 1.48 16.03 11.88
N ASP A 325 1.44 14.77 12.31
CA ASP A 325 2.62 13.91 12.41
C ASP A 325 2.97 13.31 11.02
N TRP A 326 3.21 14.20 10.05
CA TRP A 326 3.62 13.87 8.70
C TRP A 326 4.97 14.48 8.39
N TYR A 327 5.72 13.88 7.48
CA TYR A 327 7.10 14.27 7.22
C TYR A 327 7.37 14.43 5.72
N GLU A 328 8.19 15.41 5.38
CA GLU A 328 8.76 15.57 4.05
C GLU A 328 10.18 15.00 4.05
N SER A 329 10.49 14.13 3.11
CA SER A 329 11.85 13.59 2.95
C SER A 329 12.75 14.62 2.28
N ASP A 330 14.01 14.68 2.71
CA ASP A 330 15.01 15.57 2.16
C ASP A 330 15.25 15.29 0.66
N PRO A 331 15.02 16.27 -0.24
CA PRO A 331 15.25 16.10 -1.67
C PRO A 331 16.71 15.77 -2.04
N GLU A 332 17.68 16.26 -1.27
CA GLU A 332 19.10 16.00 -1.51
C GLU A 332 19.44 14.54 -1.17
N GLU A 333 18.86 14.02 -0.10
CA GLU A 333 19.01 12.60 0.24
C GLU A 333 18.37 11.68 -0.81
N ILE A 334 17.20 12.03 -1.35
CA ILE A 334 16.56 11.30 -2.45
C ILE A 334 17.48 11.28 -3.68
N ASP A 335 18.00 12.45 -4.07
CA ASP A 335 18.89 12.56 -5.23
C ASP A 335 20.18 11.75 -5.03
N ALA A 336 20.76 11.77 -3.84
CA ALA A 336 21.97 11.01 -3.49
C ALA A 336 21.72 9.49 -3.54
N GLN A 337 20.57 9.01 -3.02
CA GLN A 337 20.22 7.61 -3.05
C GLN A 337 19.94 7.10 -4.49
N LEU A 338 19.23 7.89 -5.31
CA LEU A 338 19.01 7.56 -6.72
C LEU A 338 20.33 7.47 -7.48
N GLU A 339 21.21 8.44 -7.29
CA GLU A 339 22.54 8.46 -7.92
C GLU A 339 23.40 7.28 -7.47
N TRP A 340 23.34 6.93 -6.18
CA TRP A 340 24.07 5.77 -5.67
C TRP A 340 23.58 4.46 -6.31
N VAL A 341 22.26 4.26 -6.43
CA VAL A 341 21.69 3.07 -7.10
C VAL A 341 22.13 3.03 -8.56
N TYR A 342 22.05 4.17 -9.26
CA TYR A 342 22.44 4.26 -10.67
C TYR A 342 23.90 3.85 -10.90
N GLN A 343 24.81 4.36 -10.08
CA GLN A 343 26.25 4.08 -10.18
C GLN A 343 26.64 2.69 -9.66
N ASN A 344 25.80 2.08 -8.81
CA ASN A 344 26.10 0.83 -8.11
C ASN A 344 25.01 -0.24 -8.32
N ARG A 345 24.45 -0.37 -9.52
CA ARG A 345 23.28 -1.25 -9.82
C ARG A 345 23.42 -2.68 -9.27
N GLU A 346 24.58 -3.33 -9.51
CA GLU A 346 24.83 -4.70 -9.04
C GLU A 346 24.88 -4.78 -7.51
N LYS A 347 25.52 -3.81 -6.86
CA LYS A 347 25.63 -3.75 -5.40
C LYS A 347 24.27 -3.50 -4.77
N ALA A 348 23.49 -2.56 -5.32
CA ALA A 348 22.14 -2.26 -4.87
C ALA A 348 21.24 -3.50 -5.00
N ARG A 349 21.30 -4.22 -6.13
CA ARG A 349 20.53 -5.44 -6.33
C ARG A 349 20.95 -6.57 -5.39
N LYS A 350 22.24 -6.72 -5.11
CA LYS A 350 22.74 -7.69 -4.13
C LYS A 350 22.22 -7.39 -2.72
N GLN A 351 22.18 -6.12 -2.33
CA GLN A 351 21.58 -5.71 -1.06
C GLN A 351 20.08 -6.02 -1.04
N ALA A 352 19.36 -5.69 -2.12
CA ALA A 352 17.92 -5.94 -2.26
C ALA A 352 17.56 -7.44 -2.20
N LEU A 353 18.45 -8.35 -2.58
CA LEU A 353 18.25 -9.79 -2.36
C LEU A 353 18.18 -10.15 -0.88
N SER A 354 19.05 -9.56 -0.04
CA SER A 354 18.98 -9.76 1.41
C SER A 354 17.71 -9.18 2.02
N ASP A 355 17.25 -8.04 1.52
CA ASP A 355 16.00 -7.43 1.96
C ASP A 355 14.79 -8.27 1.51
N SER A 356 14.84 -8.85 0.32
CA SER A 356 13.86 -9.81 -0.18
C SER A 356 13.74 -11.03 0.73
N ASP A 357 14.86 -11.63 1.12
CA ASP A 357 14.86 -12.79 2.03
C ASP A 357 14.23 -12.43 3.38
N PHE A 358 14.53 -11.26 3.91
CA PHE A 358 13.89 -10.77 5.14
C PHE A 358 12.38 -10.63 4.99
N ILE A 359 11.90 -9.90 3.99
CA ILE A 359 10.45 -9.68 3.77
C ILE A 359 9.73 -10.99 3.54
N ARG A 360 10.26 -11.87 2.69
CA ARG A 360 9.65 -13.16 2.33
C ARG A 360 9.65 -14.18 3.48
N SER A 361 10.51 -14.03 4.46
CA SER A 361 10.57 -14.91 5.64
C SER A 361 9.83 -14.36 6.86
N THR A 362 9.61 -13.02 6.94
CA THR A 362 9.06 -12.39 8.16
C THR A 362 7.78 -11.61 7.96
N ARG A 363 7.37 -11.36 6.72
CA ARG A 363 6.20 -10.53 6.37
C ARG A 363 5.33 -11.21 5.34
N THR A 364 4.78 -12.40 5.68
CA THR A 364 3.90 -13.17 4.80
C THR A 364 2.45 -13.14 5.26
N TRP A 365 1.52 -13.31 4.33
CA TRP A 365 0.10 -13.45 4.67
C TRP A 365 -0.18 -14.68 5.52
N ALA A 366 0.60 -15.75 5.38
CA ALA A 366 0.50 -16.93 6.22
C ALA A 366 0.83 -16.62 7.69
N GLN A 367 1.88 -15.83 7.95
CA GLN A 367 2.22 -15.36 9.30
C GLN A 367 1.13 -14.42 9.83
N HIS A 368 0.67 -13.45 9.03
CA HIS A 368 -0.42 -12.55 9.40
C HIS A 368 -1.66 -13.33 9.90
N VAL A 369 -2.09 -14.33 9.13
CA VAL A 369 -3.29 -15.13 9.48
C VAL A 369 -3.01 -16.04 10.67
N THR A 370 -1.79 -16.56 10.83
CA THR A 370 -1.41 -17.33 12.02
C THR A 370 -1.53 -16.49 13.29
N GLU A 371 -1.01 -15.26 13.27
CA GLU A 371 -1.12 -14.32 14.39
C GLU A 371 -2.58 -13.91 14.64
N LEU A 372 -3.33 -13.62 13.58
CA LEU A 372 -4.76 -13.30 13.67
C LEU A 372 -5.54 -14.44 14.33
N LYS A 373 -5.32 -15.69 13.88
CA LYS A 373 -5.98 -16.88 14.45
C LYS A 373 -5.64 -17.10 15.93
N ALA A 374 -4.40 -16.85 16.32
CA ALA A 374 -3.97 -16.93 17.71
C ALA A 374 -4.69 -15.88 18.56
N TRP A 375 -4.66 -14.63 18.14
CA TRP A 375 -5.29 -13.52 18.85
C TRP A 375 -6.82 -13.63 18.96
N LEU A 376 -7.49 -14.24 17.97
CA LEU A 376 -8.94 -14.48 18.02
C LEU A 376 -9.36 -15.56 19.03
N LYS A 377 -8.43 -16.36 19.54
CA LYS A 377 -8.68 -17.39 20.55
C LYS A 377 -8.43 -16.91 21.98
N GLU A 378 -7.78 -15.77 22.16
CA GLU A 378 -7.59 -15.06 23.41
C GLU A 378 -8.89 -14.33 23.83
#